data_fc63825e4c976040bffbaa87eb18f14d
#
_entry.id   fc63825e4c976040bffbaa87eb18f14d
#
_cell.length_a   1.000
_cell.length_b   1.000
_cell.length_c   1.000
_cell.angle_alpha   90.00
_cell.angle_beta   90.00
_cell.angle_gamma   90.00
#
_symmetry.space_group_name_H-M   'P 1'
#
loop_
_entity.id
_entity.type
_entity.pdbx_description
1 polymer ?
#
loop_
_entity_poly.entity_id
_entity_poly.type
_entity_poly.pdbx_seq_one_letter_code
_entity_poly.pdbx_strand_id
1 'polypeptide(L)'
;NSSVIKSPEAIDSLNIPQIGILPRVEKLKRGFHILQMFIEDGASSFSEAIRSSRAIIESKFEKNKSYMITSSNPSEGKTTYAFNLALSLEKTSKVLFIEADIRRPSVLNGFYQFDRQILGLGEIISGSANLNDAIFKVPGTELDIITSGEKRFDMSDIVSKDQIKK
;
A
#
# COMPACT_ATOMS: atom_id res chain seq x y z
N ASN A 1 10.26 -17.40 23.39
CA ASN A 1 11.09 -16.20 23.17
C ASN A 1 10.73 -15.58 21.83
N SER A 2 9.71 -14.75 21.81
CA SER A 2 9.45 -13.92 20.63
C SER A 2 10.42 -12.73 20.67
N SER A 3 11.36 -12.69 19.75
CA SER A 3 12.23 -11.53 19.53
C SER A 3 11.44 -10.41 18.85
N VAL A 4 10.60 -9.74 19.63
CA VAL A 4 9.92 -8.52 19.18
C VAL A 4 10.92 -7.37 19.31
N ILE A 5 11.13 -6.64 18.21
CA ILE A 5 11.88 -5.38 18.25
C ILE A 5 11.07 -4.41 19.11
N LYS A 6 11.63 -4.04 20.27
CA LYS A 6 10.92 -3.21 21.26
C LYS A 6 11.38 -1.75 21.28
N SER A 7 12.45 -1.43 20.55
CA SER A 7 12.99 -0.07 20.53
C SER A 7 13.63 0.25 19.17
N PRO A 8 13.70 1.53 18.78
CA PRO A 8 14.40 1.97 17.56
C PRO A 8 15.88 1.56 17.54
N GLU A 9 16.56 1.57 18.68
CA GLU A 9 17.98 1.23 18.81
C GLU A 9 18.25 -0.23 18.43
N ALA A 10 17.27 -1.12 18.60
CA ALA A 10 17.39 -2.51 18.17
C ALA A 10 17.42 -2.65 16.64
N ILE A 11 16.85 -1.70 15.90
CA ILE A 11 16.86 -1.67 14.42
C ILE A 11 18.24 -1.18 13.95
N ASP A 12 18.83 -0.19 14.62
CA ASP A 12 20.13 0.36 14.25
C ASP A 12 21.22 -0.71 14.28
N SER A 13 21.12 -1.67 15.21
CA SER A 13 22.05 -2.80 15.30
C SER A 13 21.98 -3.76 14.09
N LEU A 14 20.89 -3.72 13.30
CA LEU A 14 20.71 -4.55 12.10
C LEU A 14 21.26 -3.90 10.83
N ASN A 15 21.81 -2.69 10.94
CA ASN A 15 22.31 -1.92 9.79
C ASN A 15 21.24 -1.69 8.70
N ILE A 16 19.96 -1.62 9.10
CA ILE A 16 18.82 -1.37 8.22
C ILE A 16 18.41 0.10 8.41
N PRO A 17 18.36 0.90 7.33
CA PRO A 17 17.98 2.30 7.44
C PRO A 17 16.53 2.44 7.91
N GLN A 18 16.34 3.14 9.01
CA GLN A 18 15.02 3.49 9.51
C GLN A 18 14.46 4.63 8.68
N ILE A 19 13.25 4.43 8.12
CA ILE A 19 12.53 5.44 7.32
C ILE A 19 11.44 6.16 8.10
N GLY A 20 11.08 5.70 9.28
CA GLY A 20 10.11 6.38 10.12
C GLY A 20 9.51 5.49 11.19
N ILE A 21 8.80 6.13 12.11
CA ILE A 21 8.00 5.49 13.14
C ILE A 21 6.59 6.01 13.00
N LEU A 22 5.62 5.12 12.82
CA LEU A 22 4.21 5.49 12.74
C LEU A 22 3.58 5.42 14.13
N PRO A 23 2.90 6.48 14.56
CA PRO A 23 2.11 6.41 15.77
C PRO A 23 0.91 5.49 15.57
N ARG A 24 0.51 4.79 16.61
CA ARG A 24 -0.72 4.01 16.61
C ARG A 24 -1.93 4.96 16.59
N VAL A 25 -2.84 4.73 15.66
CA VAL A 25 -4.12 5.43 15.61
C VAL A 25 -5.11 4.66 16.50
N GLU A 26 -5.39 5.17 17.70
CA GLU A 26 -6.27 4.47 18.65
C GLU A 26 -7.75 4.67 18.33
N LYS A 27 -8.13 5.87 17.88
CA LYS A 27 -9.50 6.22 17.53
C LYS A 27 -9.52 7.02 16.24
N LEU A 28 -10.32 6.58 15.30
CA LEU A 28 -10.64 7.35 14.10
C LEU A 28 -11.81 8.30 14.41
N LYS A 29 -11.77 9.49 13.85
CA LYS A 29 -12.94 10.39 13.84
C LYS A 29 -14.08 9.73 13.07
N ARG A 30 -15.32 10.02 13.45
CA ARG A 30 -16.49 9.44 12.76
C ARG A 30 -16.45 9.76 11.25
N GLY A 31 -16.60 8.75 10.43
CA GLY A 31 -16.56 8.88 8.97
C GLY A 31 -15.15 8.81 8.36
N PHE A 32 -14.08 8.79 9.16
CA PHE A 32 -12.71 8.67 8.67
C PHE A 32 -12.32 7.20 8.45
N HIS A 33 -11.52 6.97 7.41
CA HIS A 33 -10.99 5.65 7.11
C HIS A 33 -9.46 5.63 7.24
N ILE A 34 -8.93 4.62 7.93
CA ILE A 34 -7.48 4.54 8.23
C ILE A 34 -6.60 4.54 6.97
N LEU A 35 -7.10 4.03 5.85
CA LEU A 35 -6.37 4.06 4.59
C LEU A 35 -6.30 5.46 3.96
N GLN A 36 -7.21 6.38 4.30
CA GLN A 36 -7.23 7.76 3.81
C GLN A 36 -6.80 8.79 4.87
N MET A 37 -6.26 8.33 5.97
CA MET A 37 -5.89 9.19 7.11
C MET A 37 -5.02 10.37 6.70
N PHE A 38 -4.13 10.18 5.74
CA PHE A 38 -3.27 11.23 5.20
C PHE A 38 -4.06 12.39 4.58
N ILE A 39 -5.21 12.10 3.94
CA ILE A 39 -6.09 13.11 3.34
C ILE A 39 -7.06 13.66 4.38
N GLU A 40 -7.69 12.78 5.14
CA GLU A 40 -8.81 13.11 6.04
C GLU A 40 -8.35 13.87 7.29
N ASP A 41 -7.16 13.58 7.80
CA ASP A 41 -6.56 14.27 8.96
C ASP A 41 -5.10 14.62 8.69
N GLY A 42 -4.89 15.52 7.72
CA GLY A 42 -3.55 15.93 7.29
C GLY A 42 -2.68 16.55 8.37
N ALA A 43 -3.25 17.08 9.46
CA ALA A 43 -2.53 17.66 10.58
C ALA A 43 -2.22 16.65 11.71
N SER A 44 -2.66 15.39 11.57
CA SER A 44 -2.39 14.38 12.59
C SER A 44 -0.92 13.99 12.66
N SER A 45 -0.48 13.50 13.83
CA SER A 45 0.87 12.95 14.01
C SER A 45 1.15 11.76 13.05
N PHE A 46 0.11 11.01 12.69
CA PHE A 46 0.21 9.96 11.70
C PHE A 46 0.57 10.52 10.32
N SER A 47 -0.15 11.56 9.87
CA SER A 47 0.10 12.21 8.57
C SER A 47 1.46 12.90 8.51
N GLU A 48 1.93 13.46 9.63
CA GLU A 48 3.29 13.99 9.76
C GLU A 48 4.35 12.89 9.61
N ALA A 49 4.14 11.75 10.25
CA ALA A 49 5.05 10.61 10.13
C ALA A 49 5.11 10.06 8.69
N ILE A 50 3.98 10.05 7.97
CA ILE A 50 3.93 9.70 6.54
C ILE A 50 4.71 10.71 5.70
N ARG A 51 4.56 12.03 5.94
CA ARG A 51 5.36 13.06 5.23
C ARG A 51 6.86 12.90 5.49
N SER A 52 7.23 12.63 6.73
CA SER A 52 8.63 12.38 7.10
C SER A 52 9.19 11.15 6.38
N SER A 53 8.43 10.06 6.35
CA SER A 53 8.81 8.85 5.60
C SER A 53 8.98 9.14 4.11
N ARG A 54 8.05 9.89 3.49
CA ARG A 54 8.20 10.32 2.09
C ARG A 54 9.49 11.10 1.88
N ALA A 55 9.76 12.11 2.69
CA ALA A 55 10.96 12.95 2.56
C ALA A 55 12.25 12.12 2.63
N ILE A 56 12.31 11.15 3.52
CA ILE A 56 13.45 10.24 3.64
C ILE A 56 13.58 9.35 2.40
N ILE A 57 12.47 8.80 1.90
CA ILE A 57 12.46 7.98 0.68
C ILE A 57 12.94 8.80 -0.51
N GLU A 58 12.39 10.01 -0.72
CA GLU A 58 12.76 10.89 -1.83
C GLU A 58 14.23 11.35 -1.75
N SER A 59 14.79 11.48 -0.56
CA SER A 59 16.19 11.89 -0.36
C SER A 59 17.20 10.75 -0.53
N LYS A 60 16.82 9.52 -0.16
CA LYS A 60 17.75 8.37 -0.12
C LYS A 60 17.69 7.50 -1.37
N PHE A 61 16.57 7.52 -2.08
CA PHE A 61 16.36 6.63 -3.21
C PHE A 61 16.14 7.45 -4.49
N GLU A 62 16.62 6.93 -5.61
CA GLU A 62 16.43 7.58 -6.91
C GLU A 62 14.94 7.64 -7.29
N LYS A 63 14.57 8.63 -8.09
CA LYS A 63 13.23 8.76 -8.65
C LYS A 63 12.91 7.57 -9.58
N ASN A 64 11.63 7.26 -9.74
CA ASN A 64 11.13 6.20 -10.64
C ASN A 64 11.51 4.78 -10.24
N LYS A 65 11.38 4.45 -8.96
CA LYS A 65 11.54 3.07 -8.46
C LYS A 65 10.23 2.48 -8.01
N SER A 66 10.19 1.15 -7.98
CA SER A 66 9.13 0.40 -7.32
C SER A 66 9.55 0.09 -5.89
N TYR A 67 8.62 0.24 -4.95
CA TYR A 67 8.81 -0.05 -3.52
C TYR A 67 7.88 -1.18 -3.12
N MET A 68 8.43 -2.23 -2.53
CA MET A 68 7.64 -3.31 -1.94
C MET A 68 7.50 -3.09 -0.44
N ILE A 69 6.26 -3.04 0.04
CA ILE A 69 5.94 -2.92 1.46
C ILE A 69 5.49 -4.31 1.96
N THR A 70 6.20 -4.83 2.94
CA THR A 70 5.89 -6.13 3.56
C THR A 70 5.93 -6.04 5.07
N SER A 71 5.50 -7.11 5.76
CA SER A 71 5.56 -7.23 7.22
C SER A 71 5.72 -8.69 7.61
N SER A 72 6.23 -8.94 8.82
CA SER A 72 6.46 -10.28 9.34
C SER A 72 5.17 -11.00 9.72
N ASN A 73 4.17 -10.24 10.18
CA ASN A 73 2.87 -10.79 10.59
C ASN A 73 1.70 -10.10 9.89
N PRO A 74 0.55 -10.77 9.81
CA PRO A 74 -0.69 -10.12 9.39
C PRO A 74 -1.09 -9.00 10.35
N SER A 75 -1.80 -8.00 9.83
CA SER A 75 -2.37 -6.88 10.62
C SER A 75 -1.35 -5.94 11.29
N GLU A 76 -0.10 -5.91 10.83
CA GLU A 76 0.93 -4.95 11.27
C GLU A 76 0.83 -3.57 10.60
N GLY A 77 -0.20 -3.33 9.80
CA GLY A 77 -0.45 -2.03 9.17
C GLY A 77 0.25 -1.80 7.82
N LYS A 78 0.82 -2.85 7.18
CA LYS A 78 1.50 -2.72 5.88
C LYS A 78 0.67 -2.00 4.82
N THR A 79 -0.59 -2.39 4.64
CA THR A 79 -1.48 -1.75 3.65
C THR A 79 -1.83 -0.32 4.04
N THR A 80 -2.09 -0.07 5.33
CA THR A 80 -2.33 1.27 5.86
C THR A 80 -1.15 2.19 5.59
N TYR A 81 0.07 1.74 5.88
CA TYR A 81 1.27 2.50 5.60
C TYR A 81 1.46 2.73 4.10
N ALA A 82 1.42 1.66 3.30
CA ALA A 82 1.66 1.71 1.87
C ALA A 82 0.69 2.65 1.14
N PHE A 83 -0.59 2.59 1.49
CA PHE A 83 -1.61 3.40 0.84
C PHE A 83 -1.49 4.88 1.23
N ASN A 84 -1.32 5.20 2.51
CA ASN A 84 -1.11 6.58 2.95
C ASN A 84 0.21 7.17 2.42
N LEU A 85 1.27 6.36 2.29
CA LEU A 85 2.51 6.77 1.65
C LEU A 85 2.29 7.07 0.15
N ALA A 86 1.54 6.24 -0.56
CA ALA A 86 1.19 6.47 -1.96
C ALA A 86 0.42 7.78 -2.13
N LEU A 87 -0.58 8.05 -1.26
CA LEU A 87 -1.30 9.33 -1.22
C LEU A 87 -0.40 10.53 -0.90
N SER A 88 0.67 10.32 -0.16
CA SER A 88 1.66 11.38 0.09
C SER A 88 2.58 11.60 -1.10
N LEU A 89 3.03 10.52 -1.75
CA LEU A 89 3.93 10.56 -2.90
C LEU A 89 3.26 11.14 -4.15
N GLU A 90 1.95 10.95 -4.34
CA GLU A 90 1.22 11.53 -5.48
C GLU A 90 1.29 13.07 -5.54
N LYS A 91 1.56 13.71 -4.40
CA LYS A 91 1.71 15.18 -4.35
C LYS A 91 2.94 15.70 -5.09
N THR A 92 3.92 14.84 -5.33
CA THR A 92 5.20 15.19 -5.95
C THR A 92 5.55 14.38 -7.20
N SER A 93 4.86 13.27 -7.43
CA SER A 93 5.17 12.32 -8.51
C SER A 93 3.93 11.59 -9.00
N LYS A 94 3.97 11.03 -10.20
CA LYS A 94 2.96 10.06 -10.64
C LYS A 94 3.18 8.75 -9.90
N VAL A 95 2.13 8.22 -9.28
CA VAL A 95 2.18 7.02 -8.46
C VAL A 95 1.14 6.02 -8.92
N LEU A 96 1.54 4.77 -9.05
CA LEU A 96 0.65 3.63 -9.18
C LEU A 96 0.78 2.77 -7.93
N PHE A 97 -0.31 2.63 -7.19
CA PHE A 97 -0.41 1.70 -6.07
C PHE A 97 -0.92 0.34 -6.55
N ILE A 98 -0.23 -0.74 -6.20
CA ILE A 98 -0.64 -2.10 -6.55
C ILE A 98 -0.89 -2.90 -5.27
N GLU A 99 -2.13 -3.35 -5.06
CA GLU A 99 -2.47 -4.25 -3.97
C GLU A 99 -2.15 -5.69 -4.38
N ALA A 100 -0.99 -6.19 -3.93
CA ALA A 100 -0.54 -7.54 -4.23
C ALA A 100 -0.93 -8.59 -3.16
N ASP A 101 -1.64 -8.19 -2.09
CA ASP A 101 -2.15 -9.12 -1.09
C ASP A 101 -3.47 -9.77 -1.58
N ILE A 102 -3.34 -10.71 -2.50
CA ILE A 102 -4.48 -11.40 -3.12
C ILE A 102 -5.24 -12.28 -2.10
N ARG A 103 -4.55 -12.72 -1.05
CA ARG A 103 -5.16 -13.60 -0.03
C ARG A 103 -6.09 -12.84 0.92
N ARG A 104 -5.73 -11.61 1.26
CA ARG A 104 -6.48 -10.77 2.21
C ARG A 104 -6.54 -9.34 1.71
N PRO A 105 -7.23 -9.10 0.57
CA PRO A 105 -7.35 -7.76 0.03
C PRO A 105 -8.05 -6.86 1.03
N SER A 106 -7.53 -5.67 1.23
CA SER A 106 -8.05 -4.71 2.21
C SER A 106 -8.49 -3.40 1.59
N VAL A 107 -7.99 -3.07 0.41
CA VAL A 107 -8.34 -1.83 -0.27
C VAL A 107 -9.76 -1.88 -0.82
N LEU A 108 -10.15 -2.95 -1.49
CA LEU A 108 -11.51 -3.13 -1.99
C LEU A 108 -12.56 -3.19 -0.87
N ASN A 109 -12.26 -3.90 0.20
CA ASN A 109 -13.21 -4.12 1.30
C ASN A 109 -13.37 -2.89 2.21
N GLY A 110 -12.45 -1.92 2.12
CA GLY A 110 -12.41 -0.77 3.02
C GLY A 110 -12.87 0.56 2.41
N PHE A 111 -12.96 0.66 1.08
CA PHE A 111 -12.93 1.99 0.48
C PHE A 111 -14.12 2.38 -0.36
N TYR A 112 -14.60 1.49 -1.22
CA TYR A 112 -15.59 1.89 -2.21
C TYR A 112 -16.62 0.80 -2.41
N GLN A 113 -17.88 1.20 -2.32
CA GLN A 113 -18.96 0.45 -2.98
C GLN A 113 -18.85 0.79 -4.47
N PHE A 114 -18.30 -0.15 -5.22
CA PHE A 114 -18.27 -0.01 -6.67
C PHE A 114 -19.53 -0.64 -7.26
N ASP A 115 -20.25 0.11 -8.07
CA ASP A 115 -21.43 -0.38 -8.79
C ASP A 115 -21.08 -1.30 -9.97
N ARG A 116 -19.82 -1.70 -10.12
CA ARG A 116 -19.32 -2.53 -11.22
C ARG A 116 -18.31 -3.56 -10.72
N GLN A 117 -18.18 -4.64 -11.49
CA GLN A 117 -17.10 -5.61 -11.28
C GLN A 117 -15.74 -4.91 -11.33
N ILE A 118 -14.90 -5.16 -10.32
CA ILE A 118 -13.57 -4.58 -10.23
C ILE A 118 -12.58 -5.56 -10.83
N LEU A 119 -11.94 -5.11 -11.90
CA LEU A 119 -10.79 -5.78 -12.47
C LEU A 119 -9.55 -5.37 -11.67
N GLY A 120 -8.66 -6.31 -11.39
CA GLY A 120 -7.45 -6.06 -10.64
C GLY A 120 -6.31 -6.97 -11.04
N LEU A 121 -5.34 -7.09 -10.14
CA LEU A 121 -4.13 -7.86 -10.39
C LEU A 121 -4.43 -9.32 -10.75
N GLY A 122 -5.43 -9.90 -10.10
CA GLY A 122 -5.87 -11.27 -10.38
C GLY A 122 -6.35 -11.46 -11.81
N GLU A 123 -7.18 -10.57 -12.32
CA GLU A 123 -7.69 -10.63 -13.69
C GLU A 123 -6.59 -10.38 -14.72
N ILE A 124 -5.64 -9.48 -14.44
CA ILE A 124 -4.47 -9.24 -15.29
C ILE A 124 -3.63 -10.52 -15.40
N ILE A 125 -3.26 -11.13 -14.28
CA ILE A 125 -2.41 -12.33 -14.24
C ILE A 125 -3.08 -13.52 -14.93
N SER A 126 -4.42 -13.66 -14.79
CA SER A 126 -5.15 -14.71 -15.49
C SER A 126 -5.34 -14.47 -17.00
N GLY A 127 -5.01 -13.27 -17.48
CA GLY A 127 -5.24 -12.87 -18.86
C GLY A 127 -6.71 -12.55 -19.17
N SER A 128 -7.56 -12.38 -18.14
CA SER A 128 -8.98 -12.03 -18.33
C SER A 128 -9.22 -10.51 -18.34
N ALA A 129 -8.21 -9.70 -18.05
CA ALA A 129 -8.25 -8.24 -18.21
C ALA A 129 -6.92 -7.70 -18.73
N ASN A 130 -6.97 -6.56 -19.42
CA ASN A 130 -5.79 -5.80 -19.79
C ASN A 130 -5.39 -4.86 -18.64
N LEU A 131 -4.11 -4.48 -18.61
CA LEU A 131 -3.58 -3.58 -17.59
C LEU A 131 -4.39 -2.27 -17.50
N ASN A 132 -4.70 -1.65 -18.63
CA ASN A 132 -5.41 -0.36 -18.68
C ASN A 132 -6.84 -0.45 -18.13
N ASP A 133 -7.48 -1.61 -18.25
CA ASP A 133 -8.85 -1.83 -17.77
C ASP A 133 -8.91 -2.02 -16.24
N ALA A 134 -7.77 -2.38 -15.63
CA ALA A 134 -7.64 -2.63 -14.20
C ALA A 134 -7.09 -1.43 -13.41
N ILE A 135 -6.60 -0.39 -14.09
CA ILE A 135 -6.16 0.85 -13.44
C ILE A 135 -7.36 1.76 -13.23
N PHE A 136 -7.53 2.26 -12.02
CA PHE A 136 -8.49 3.31 -11.74
C PHE A 136 -7.91 4.34 -10.76
N LYS A 137 -8.47 5.55 -10.80
CA LYS A 137 -8.04 6.66 -9.98
C LYS A 137 -8.79 6.66 -8.65
N VAL A 138 -8.10 6.87 -7.56
CA VAL A 138 -8.72 7.07 -6.24
C VAL A 138 -9.51 8.38 -6.25
N PRO A 139 -10.83 8.38 -5.99
CA PRO A 139 -11.62 9.59 -6.02
C PRO A 139 -11.07 10.71 -5.15
N GLY A 140 -11.04 11.93 -5.70
CA GLY A 140 -10.53 13.11 -5.01
C GLY A 140 -8.99 13.19 -4.96
N THR A 141 -8.28 12.32 -5.66
CA THR A 141 -6.81 12.27 -5.70
C THR A 141 -6.29 12.09 -7.12
N GLU A 142 -4.97 12.17 -7.29
CA GLU A 142 -4.27 11.82 -8.53
C GLU A 142 -3.66 10.40 -8.49
N LEU A 143 -3.91 9.65 -7.41
CA LEU A 143 -3.38 8.31 -7.22
C LEU A 143 -4.07 7.30 -8.12
N ASP A 144 -3.29 6.66 -8.98
CA ASP A 144 -3.74 5.50 -9.76
C ASP A 144 -3.54 4.22 -8.94
N ILE A 145 -4.52 3.31 -9.01
CA ILE A 145 -4.43 2.03 -8.29
C ILE A 145 -4.82 0.83 -9.15
N ILE A 146 -4.20 -0.30 -8.85
CA ILE A 146 -4.62 -1.63 -9.23
C ILE A 146 -4.89 -2.40 -7.94
N THR A 147 -6.12 -2.84 -7.74
CA THR A 147 -6.46 -3.68 -6.59
C THR A 147 -6.07 -5.13 -6.83
N SER A 148 -6.25 -5.96 -5.83
CA SER A 148 -6.09 -7.42 -5.98
C SER A 148 -7.06 -8.06 -6.99
N GLY A 149 -8.20 -7.40 -7.27
CA GLY A 149 -9.29 -7.94 -8.08
C GLY A 149 -10.25 -8.82 -7.28
N GLU A 150 -11.28 -9.33 -7.96
CA GLU A 150 -12.29 -10.20 -7.35
C GLU A 150 -11.90 -11.68 -7.42
N LYS A 151 -11.11 -12.07 -8.41
CA LYS A 151 -10.66 -13.45 -8.57
C LYS A 151 -9.64 -13.82 -7.49
N ARG A 152 -9.99 -14.83 -6.71
CA ARG A 152 -9.04 -15.49 -5.80
C ARG A 152 -8.27 -16.53 -6.59
N PHE A 153 -6.95 -16.38 -6.64
CA PHE A 153 -6.04 -17.34 -7.27
C PHE A 153 -5.32 -18.16 -6.23
N ASP A 154 -5.05 -19.41 -6.55
CA ASP A 154 -4.01 -20.15 -5.85
C ASP A 154 -2.65 -19.60 -6.31
N MET A 155 -1.79 -19.26 -5.34
CA MET A 155 -0.45 -18.73 -5.63
C MET A 155 0.38 -19.70 -6.47
N SER A 156 0.09 -21.00 -6.42
CA SER A 156 0.73 -22.01 -7.27
C SER A 156 0.43 -21.81 -8.76
N ASP A 157 -0.75 -21.31 -9.10
CA ASP A 157 -1.15 -21.03 -10.49
C ASP A 157 -0.45 -19.80 -11.07
N ILE A 158 -0.04 -18.87 -10.22
CA ILE A 158 0.64 -17.63 -10.62
C ILE A 158 2.12 -17.89 -10.91
N VAL A 159 2.78 -18.69 -10.07
CA VAL A 159 4.23 -18.98 -10.19
C VAL A 159 4.54 -19.87 -11.39
N SER A 160 3.58 -20.69 -11.83
CA SER A 160 3.77 -21.64 -12.96
C SER A 160 3.59 -21.02 -14.34
N LYS A 161 3.09 -19.79 -14.43
CA LYS A 161 2.82 -19.16 -15.73
C LYS A 161 3.89 -18.13 -16.08
N ASP A 162 4.51 -18.29 -17.25
CA ASP A 162 5.45 -17.32 -17.88
C ASP A 162 4.85 -15.92 -18.13
N GLN A 163 3.66 -15.65 -17.63
CA GLN A 163 2.91 -14.40 -17.78
C GLN A 163 3.44 -13.23 -16.95
N ILE A 164 4.28 -13.51 -15.95
CA ILE A 164 4.92 -12.45 -15.13
C ILE A 164 6.11 -11.82 -15.88
N LYS A 165 6.58 -12.43 -16.98
CA LYS A 165 7.75 -11.97 -17.75
C LYS A 165 7.42 -11.11 -18.95
N LYS A 166 6.16 -10.79 -19.19
CA LYS A 166 5.72 -9.86 -20.24
C LYS A 166 5.25 -8.56 -19.64
#